data_d864936b51ba5b7a1e10eac93484b6f1
#
_entry.id   d864936b51ba5b7a1e10eac93484b6f1
#
_cell.length_a   1.000
_cell.length_b   1.000
_cell.length_c   1.000
_cell.angle_alpha   90.00
_cell.angle_beta   90.00
_cell.angle_gamma   90.00
#
_symmetry.space_group_name_H-M   'P 1'
#
loop_
_entity.id
_entity.type
_entity.pdbx_description
1 polymer ?
#
loop_
_entity_poly.entity_id
_entity_poly.type
_entity_poly.pdbx_seq_one_letter_code
_entity_poly.pdbx_strand_id
1 'polypeptide(L)'
;MLQALPWTLLLAGCNLILSTLIGTLLGAASAFLRKKRKDLPIVLILTLLSSLPVFWIGMVLLSTFGVKLNWFPIYGAYSMFQNNSWFAAIGDVLHHLALPLFTLVITSLMTFFTTSRYSVLKTINQDYVSMAHVRGIPKKRVQFCYVMRNALIPVFTVFMLDLGYILSGSVVVETVFSYPGLGSLMFQAVSGRDYPLMQYSFLVVSIMVIVMSFLADMLYKRIDPGLGVRNEK
;
A
#
# COMPACT_ATOMS: atom_id res chain seq x y z
N MET A 1 17.15 -2.74 17.19
CA MET A 1 15.83 -3.16 16.74
C MET A 1 14.73 -2.14 17.02
N LEU A 2 14.54 -1.68 18.26
CA LEU A 2 13.53 -0.65 18.56
C LEU A 2 13.70 0.65 17.77
N GLN A 3 14.93 0.98 17.36
CA GLN A 3 15.21 2.14 16.50
C GLN A 3 14.86 1.91 15.01
N ALA A 4 14.84 0.66 14.56
CA ALA A 4 14.52 0.31 13.17
C ALA A 4 13.01 0.17 12.93
N LEU A 5 12.25 -0.23 13.96
CA LEU A 5 10.82 -0.45 13.88
C LEU A 5 10.01 0.78 13.41
N PRO A 6 10.25 2.01 13.92
CA PRO A 6 9.54 3.19 13.44
C PRO A 6 9.73 3.46 11.94
N TRP A 7 10.92 3.18 11.40
CA TRP A 7 11.22 3.37 9.98
C TRP A 7 10.46 2.41 9.09
N THR A 8 10.42 1.12 9.46
CA THR A 8 9.60 0.13 8.73
C THR A 8 8.11 0.49 8.80
N LEU A 9 7.61 0.88 9.99
CA LEU A 9 6.21 1.28 10.13
C LEU A 9 5.88 2.54 9.31
N LEU A 10 6.78 3.50 9.25
CA LEU A 10 6.61 4.70 8.44
C LEU A 10 6.53 4.35 6.96
N LEU A 11 7.52 3.60 6.45
CA LEU A 11 7.57 3.20 5.05
C LEU A 11 6.35 2.35 4.65
N ALA A 12 6.07 1.30 5.41
CA ALA A 12 4.98 0.37 5.11
C ALA A 12 3.60 0.99 5.34
N GLY A 13 3.44 1.83 6.37
CA GLY A 13 2.20 2.57 6.63
C GLY A 13 1.89 3.58 5.53
N CYS A 14 2.88 4.36 5.10
CA CYS A 14 2.73 5.28 3.96
C CYS A 14 2.41 4.52 2.68
N ASN A 15 3.08 3.38 2.42
CA ASN A 15 2.77 2.53 1.26
C ASN A 15 1.30 2.06 1.29
N LEU A 16 0.85 1.52 2.41
CA LEU A 16 -0.52 1.01 2.54
C LEU A 16 -1.57 2.11 2.27
N ILE A 17 -1.37 3.29 2.85
CA ILE A 17 -2.28 4.42 2.66
C ILE A 17 -2.28 4.89 1.19
N LEU A 18 -1.10 5.13 0.61
CA LEU A 18 -1.00 5.67 -0.75
C LEU A 18 -1.45 4.66 -1.81
N SER A 19 -1.06 3.38 -1.69
CA SER A 19 -1.48 2.34 -2.63
C SER A 19 -2.99 2.12 -2.58
N THR A 20 -3.60 2.15 -1.39
CA THR A 20 -5.05 2.06 -1.22
C THR A 20 -5.76 3.25 -1.85
N LEU A 21 -5.34 4.48 -1.56
CA LEU A 21 -5.97 5.68 -2.09
C LEU A 21 -5.84 5.76 -3.62
N ILE A 22 -4.61 5.67 -4.13
CA ILE A 22 -4.34 5.79 -5.56
C ILE A 22 -4.96 4.61 -6.34
N GLY A 23 -4.76 3.38 -5.86
CA GLY A 23 -5.31 2.19 -6.49
C GLY A 23 -6.83 2.20 -6.54
N THR A 24 -7.49 2.59 -5.44
CA THR A 24 -8.95 2.70 -5.37
C THR A 24 -9.48 3.75 -6.34
N LEU A 25 -8.87 4.92 -6.39
CA LEU A 25 -9.29 6.00 -7.29
C LEU A 25 -9.11 5.63 -8.76
N LEU A 26 -7.95 5.07 -9.12
CA LEU A 26 -7.66 4.60 -10.48
C LEU A 26 -8.58 3.43 -10.89
N GLY A 27 -8.82 2.48 -9.98
CA GLY A 27 -9.71 1.35 -10.22
C GLY A 27 -11.14 1.78 -10.47
N ALA A 28 -11.67 2.68 -9.64
CA ALA A 28 -12.99 3.25 -9.82
C ALA A 28 -13.10 4.06 -11.11
N ALA A 29 -12.13 4.93 -11.40
CA ALA A 29 -12.10 5.71 -12.64
C ALA A 29 -12.06 4.80 -13.87
N SER A 30 -11.22 3.77 -13.86
CA SER A 30 -11.14 2.76 -14.91
C SER A 30 -12.50 2.06 -15.14
N ALA A 31 -13.18 1.65 -14.05
CA ALA A 31 -14.49 1.01 -14.12
C ALA A 31 -15.54 1.92 -14.80
N PHE A 32 -15.59 3.20 -14.45
CA PHE A 32 -16.51 4.17 -15.06
C PHE A 32 -16.19 4.49 -16.53
N LEU A 33 -14.92 4.34 -16.93
CA LEU A 33 -14.46 4.56 -18.32
C LEU A 33 -14.62 3.34 -19.22
N ARG A 34 -14.92 2.16 -18.68
CA ARG A 34 -14.99 0.88 -19.40
C ARG A 34 -15.91 0.92 -20.63
N LYS A 35 -17.09 1.55 -20.51
CA LYS A 35 -18.05 1.65 -21.64
C LYS A 35 -17.44 2.33 -22.88
N LYS A 36 -16.45 3.19 -22.71
CA LYS A 36 -15.76 3.93 -23.79
C LYS A 36 -14.45 3.26 -24.23
N ARG A 37 -14.08 2.09 -23.68
CA ARG A 37 -12.80 1.39 -23.88
C ARG A 37 -11.55 2.27 -23.57
N LYS A 38 -11.73 3.37 -22.82
CA LYS A 38 -10.64 4.29 -22.42
C LYS A 38 -9.88 3.80 -21.17
N ASP A 39 -10.32 2.70 -20.59
CA ASP A 39 -9.68 2.05 -19.44
C ASP A 39 -8.51 1.12 -19.84
N LEU A 40 -8.44 0.66 -21.09
CA LEU A 40 -7.43 -0.28 -21.55
C LEU A 40 -5.98 0.18 -21.30
N PRO A 41 -5.56 1.42 -21.60
CA PRO A 41 -4.19 1.86 -21.34
C PRO A 41 -3.84 1.79 -19.86
N ILE A 42 -4.76 2.19 -18.97
CA ILE A 42 -4.52 2.15 -17.52
C ILE A 42 -4.30 0.72 -17.05
N VAL A 43 -5.20 -0.20 -17.48
CA VAL A 43 -5.09 -1.62 -17.12
C VAL A 43 -3.78 -2.20 -17.61
N LEU A 44 -3.41 -1.96 -18.89
CA LEU A 44 -2.17 -2.49 -19.47
C LEU A 44 -0.93 -1.98 -18.78
N ILE A 45 -0.83 -0.67 -18.52
CA ILE A 45 0.33 -0.08 -17.84
C ILE A 45 0.47 -0.66 -16.43
N LEU A 46 -0.62 -0.72 -15.65
CA LEU A 46 -0.56 -1.26 -14.29
C LEU A 46 -0.24 -2.76 -14.27
N THR A 47 -0.78 -3.53 -15.21
CA THR A 47 -0.46 -4.96 -15.34
C THR A 47 1.01 -5.16 -15.68
N LEU A 48 1.57 -4.38 -16.60
CA LEU A 48 2.99 -4.45 -16.96
C LEU A 48 3.86 -4.09 -15.75
N LEU A 49 3.55 -2.99 -15.04
CA LEU A 49 4.31 -2.57 -13.86
C LEU A 49 4.26 -3.61 -12.74
N SER A 50 3.10 -4.22 -12.49
CA SER A 50 2.94 -5.24 -11.45
C SER A 50 3.60 -6.59 -11.79
N SER A 51 3.92 -6.83 -13.06
CA SER A 51 4.63 -8.04 -13.50
C SER A 51 6.13 -7.98 -13.24
N LEU A 52 6.66 -6.79 -12.95
CA LEU A 52 8.09 -6.61 -12.70
C LEU A 52 8.43 -6.94 -11.24
N PRO A 53 9.56 -7.60 -10.98
CA PRO A 53 10.01 -7.86 -9.62
C PRO A 53 10.27 -6.56 -8.86
N VAL A 54 9.84 -6.47 -7.60
CA VAL A 54 9.98 -5.27 -6.76
C VAL A 54 11.43 -4.79 -6.64
N PHE A 55 12.38 -5.72 -6.46
CA PHE A 55 13.80 -5.38 -6.38
C PHE A 55 14.32 -4.75 -7.67
N TRP A 56 13.84 -5.23 -8.82
CA TRP A 56 14.26 -4.70 -10.12
C TRP A 56 13.77 -3.25 -10.31
N ILE A 57 12.51 -2.98 -9.97
CA ILE A 57 11.96 -1.62 -10.00
C ILE A 57 12.78 -0.71 -9.08
N GLY A 58 13.06 -1.17 -7.84
CA GLY A 58 13.87 -0.42 -6.89
C GLY A 58 15.28 -0.09 -7.41
N MET A 59 15.97 -1.08 -7.98
CA MET A 59 17.31 -0.87 -8.55
C MET A 59 17.31 0.08 -9.76
N VAL A 60 16.31 -0.01 -10.65
CA VAL A 60 16.19 0.90 -11.79
C VAL A 60 15.94 2.33 -11.33
N LEU A 61 15.04 2.52 -10.36
CA LEU A 61 14.75 3.83 -9.78
C LEU A 61 15.99 4.42 -9.06
N LEU A 62 16.66 3.61 -8.23
CA LEU A 62 17.86 4.01 -7.52
C LEU A 62 18.98 4.40 -8.48
N SER A 63 19.24 3.56 -9.48
CA SER A 63 20.29 3.83 -10.50
C SER A 63 19.99 5.09 -11.31
N THR A 64 18.72 5.31 -11.68
CA THR A 64 18.34 6.42 -12.54
C THR A 64 18.25 7.73 -11.76
N PHE A 65 17.44 7.75 -10.70
CA PHE A 65 17.13 8.97 -9.97
C PHE A 65 18.11 9.26 -8.82
N GLY A 66 18.68 8.22 -8.21
CA GLY A 66 19.67 8.39 -7.15
C GLY A 66 21.08 8.61 -7.71
N VAL A 67 21.55 7.72 -8.62
CA VAL A 67 22.94 7.74 -9.07
C VAL A 67 23.16 8.65 -10.30
N LYS A 68 22.36 8.48 -11.38
CA LYS A 68 22.59 9.23 -12.62
C LYS A 68 22.13 10.69 -12.52
N LEU A 69 20.96 10.91 -11.98
CA LEU A 69 20.35 12.26 -11.90
C LEU A 69 20.67 12.98 -10.59
N ASN A 70 21.10 12.27 -9.55
CA ASN A 70 21.35 12.81 -8.20
C ASN A 70 20.16 13.61 -7.62
N TRP A 71 18.93 13.19 -7.96
CA TRP A 71 17.72 13.87 -7.47
C TRP A 71 17.31 13.39 -6.08
N PHE A 72 17.64 12.15 -5.73
CA PHE A 72 17.26 11.54 -4.46
C PHE A 72 18.44 10.86 -3.79
N PRO A 73 18.42 10.77 -2.45
CA PRO A 73 19.44 10.04 -1.69
C PRO A 73 19.46 8.55 -2.10
N ILE A 74 20.65 7.97 -2.10
CA ILE A 74 20.87 6.57 -2.50
C ILE A 74 20.83 5.58 -1.34
N TYR A 75 20.85 6.05 -0.08
CA TYR A 75 20.83 5.21 1.13
C TYR A 75 20.29 5.97 2.35
N GLY A 76 19.85 5.21 3.36
CA GLY A 76 19.46 5.75 4.66
C GLY A 76 18.02 6.28 4.71
N ALA A 77 17.64 6.80 5.85
CA ALA A 77 16.33 7.41 6.09
C ALA A 77 16.40 8.91 6.41
N TYR A 78 17.61 9.44 6.66
CA TYR A 78 17.87 10.85 6.94
C TYR A 78 19.35 11.18 6.76
N SER A 79 19.68 12.45 6.57
CA SER A 79 21.05 12.95 6.44
C SER A 79 21.67 13.19 7.80
N MET A 80 22.95 12.79 8.00
CA MET A 80 23.66 12.98 9.30
C MET A 80 23.91 14.44 9.64
N PHE A 81 23.93 15.34 8.65
CA PHE A 81 24.18 16.76 8.81
C PHE A 81 22.88 17.55 8.70
N GLN A 82 22.04 17.50 9.72
CA GLN A 82 20.78 18.27 9.71
C GLN A 82 20.97 19.67 10.32
N ASN A 83 20.43 20.68 9.62
CA ASN A 83 20.14 21.98 10.19
C ASN A 83 19.11 21.83 11.32
N ASN A 84 19.26 22.59 12.40
CA ASN A 84 18.44 22.56 13.63
C ASN A 84 16.95 22.91 13.42
N SER A 85 16.41 22.93 12.20
CA SER A 85 15.03 23.25 11.93
C SER A 85 14.19 21.96 11.80
N TRP A 86 13.11 21.87 12.57
CA TRP A 86 12.15 20.76 12.53
C TRP A 86 11.57 20.51 11.12
N PHE A 87 11.27 21.59 10.39
CA PHE A 87 10.76 21.48 9.02
C PHE A 87 11.79 20.90 8.04
N ALA A 88 13.05 21.26 8.20
CA ALA A 88 14.14 20.71 7.40
C ALA A 88 14.33 19.20 7.66
N ALA A 89 14.20 18.77 8.91
CA ALA A 89 14.27 17.37 9.29
C ALA A 89 13.15 16.52 8.67
N ILE A 90 11.91 17.01 8.70
CA ILE A 90 10.77 16.33 8.02
C ILE A 90 11.01 16.26 6.51
N GLY A 91 11.43 17.36 5.89
CA GLY A 91 11.73 17.41 4.46
C GLY A 91 12.81 16.41 4.04
N ASP A 92 13.86 16.27 4.84
CA ASP A 92 14.94 15.33 4.62
C ASP A 92 14.45 13.87 4.70
N VAL A 93 13.68 13.54 5.73
CA VAL A 93 13.07 12.20 5.87
C VAL A 93 12.15 11.88 4.69
N LEU A 94 11.31 12.81 4.27
CA LEU A 94 10.43 12.61 3.11
C LEU A 94 11.22 12.43 1.81
N HIS A 95 12.34 13.12 1.67
CA HIS A 95 13.22 12.98 0.50
C HIS A 95 13.88 11.60 0.44
N HIS A 96 14.35 11.06 1.57
CA HIS A 96 14.89 9.69 1.66
C HIS A 96 13.81 8.61 1.49
N LEU A 97 12.59 8.89 1.95
CA LEU A 97 11.45 7.98 1.85
C LEU A 97 10.92 7.86 0.41
N ALA A 98 11.11 8.87 -0.44
CA ALA A 98 10.43 9.00 -1.73
C ALA A 98 10.65 7.81 -2.67
N LEU A 99 11.89 7.40 -2.96
CA LEU A 99 12.18 6.28 -3.87
C LEU A 99 11.75 4.91 -3.31
N PRO A 100 12.08 4.56 -2.05
CA PRO A 100 11.58 3.32 -1.43
C PRO A 100 10.05 3.23 -1.45
N LEU A 101 9.38 4.31 -1.07
CA LEU A 101 7.93 4.40 -1.04
C LEU A 101 7.29 4.26 -2.43
N PHE A 102 7.84 4.96 -3.43
CA PHE A 102 7.35 4.87 -4.81
C PHE A 102 7.50 3.45 -5.36
N THR A 103 8.60 2.76 -5.05
CA THR A 103 8.82 1.36 -5.41
C THR A 103 7.74 0.45 -4.84
N LEU A 104 7.44 0.58 -3.54
CA LEU A 104 6.41 -0.22 -2.87
C LEU A 104 5.00 0.12 -3.40
N VAL A 105 4.69 1.40 -3.57
CA VAL A 105 3.38 1.84 -4.06
C VAL A 105 3.09 1.26 -5.44
N ILE A 106 4.03 1.32 -6.39
CA ILE A 106 3.83 0.76 -7.74
C ILE A 106 3.47 -0.73 -7.68
N THR A 107 4.14 -1.49 -6.84
CA THR A 107 3.92 -2.94 -6.74
C THR A 107 2.63 -3.30 -6.03
N SER A 108 2.25 -2.56 -4.98
CA SER A 108 1.04 -2.79 -4.18
C SER A 108 -0.23 -2.24 -4.86
N LEU A 109 -0.08 -1.26 -5.74
CA LEU A 109 -1.19 -0.51 -6.33
C LEU A 109 -2.15 -1.39 -7.13
N MET A 110 -1.65 -2.42 -7.82
CA MET A 110 -2.45 -3.32 -8.65
C MET A 110 -3.51 -4.08 -7.84
N THR A 111 -3.21 -4.47 -6.62
CA THR A 111 -4.15 -5.16 -5.72
C THR A 111 -5.37 -4.30 -5.43
N PHE A 112 -5.17 -3.05 -5.04
CA PHE A 112 -6.25 -2.11 -4.75
C PHE A 112 -6.98 -1.65 -6.01
N PHE A 113 -6.25 -1.47 -7.11
CA PHE A 113 -6.82 -1.15 -8.42
C PHE A 113 -7.78 -2.23 -8.89
N THR A 114 -7.37 -3.49 -8.91
CA THR A 114 -8.21 -4.61 -9.38
C THR A 114 -9.41 -4.82 -8.48
N THR A 115 -9.22 -4.79 -7.15
CA THR A 115 -10.30 -4.93 -6.17
C THR A 115 -11.35 -3.83 -6.34
N SER A 116 -10.92 -2.57 -6.41
CA SER A 116 -11.81 -1.43 -6.60
C SER A 116 -12.54 -1.50 -7.95
N ARG A 117 -11.79 -1.75 -9.03
CA ARG A 117 -12.37 -1.85 -10.38
C ARG A 117 -13.43 -2.95 -10.46
N TYR A 118 -13.12 -4.14 -9.96
CA TYR A 118 -14.07 -5.26 -9.95
C TYR A 118 -15.31 -4.95 -9.11
N SER A 119 -15.13 -4.42 -7.91
CA SER A 119 -16.22 -4.07 -7.01
C SER A 119 -17.14 -3.00 -7.58
N VAL A 120 -16.58 -1.94 -8.19
CA VAL A 120 -17.36 -0.89 -8.87
C VAL A 120 -18.14 -1.47 -10.05
N LEU A 121 -17.51 -2.32 -10.90
CA LEU A 121 -18.19 -2.96 -12.03
C LEU A 121 -19.35 -3.88 -11.59
N LYS A 122 -19.16 -4.62 -10.49
CA LYS A 122 -20.20 -5.45 -9.89
C LYS A 122 -21.36 -4.60 -9.38
N THR A 123 -21.05 -3.51 -8.70
CA THR A 123 -22.04 -2.64 -8.05
C THR A 123 -22.85 -1.83 -9.08
N ILE A 124 -22.24 -1.38 -10.17
CA ILE A 124 -22.95 -0.63 -11.24
C ILE A 124 -24.11 -1.45 -11.85
N ASN A 125 -23.99 -2.77 -11.89
CA ASN A 125 -24.96 -3.66 -12.49
C ASN A 125 -26.09 -4.10 -11.52
N GLN A 126 -26.15 -3.55 -10.29
CA GLN A 126 -27.18 -3.88 -9.33
C GLN A 126 -28.50 -3.12 -9.61
N ASP A 127 -29.63 -3.75 -9.29
CA ASP A 127 -30.97 -3.23 -9.59
C ASP A 127 -31.24 -1.87 -8.93
N TYR A 128 -30.75 -1.67 -7.68
CA TYR A 128 -30.94 -0.39 -7.00
C TYR A 128 -30.21 0.78 -7.68
N VAL A 129 -29.09 0.51 -8.38
CA VAL A 129 -28.37 1.53 -9.17
C VAL A 129 -29.15 1.87 -10.42
N SER A 130 -29.72 0.86 -11.09
CA SER A 130 -30.59 1.03 -12.25
C SER A 130 -31.86 1.81 -11.88
N MET A 131 -32.49 1.48 -10.76
CA MET A 131 -33.63 2.22 -10.20
C MET A 131 -33.31 3.70 -9.89
N ALA A 132 -32.11 3.96 -9.35
CA ALA A 132 -31.67 5.34 -9.08
C ALA A 132 -31.57 6.16 -10.39
N HIS A 133 -31.14 5.55 -11.50
CA HIS A 133 -31.10 6.20 -12.81
C HIS A 133 -32.51 6.48 -13.35
N VAL A 134 -33.43 5.52 -13.23
CA VAL A 134 -34.85 5.67 -13.67
C VAL A 134 -35.54 6.79 -12.89
N ARG A 135 -35.23 6.95 -11.62
CA ARG A 135 -35.72 8.07 -10.77
C ARG A 135 -35.14 9.44 -11.12
N GLY A 136 -34.28 9.53 -12.13
CA GLY A 136 -33.69 10.79 -12.58
C GLY A 136 -32.61 11.35 -11.64
N ILE A 137 -32.03 10.54 -10.73
CA ILE A 137 -30.96 10.99 -9.82
C ILE A 137 -29.71 11.35 -10.65
N PRO A 138 -29.07 12.51 -10.40
CA PRO A 138 -27.91 12.96 -11.16
C PRO A 138 -26.79 11.91 -11.14
N LYS A 139 -26.16 11.66 -12.30
CA LYS A 139 -25.14 10.64 -12.50
C LYS A 139 -24.01 10.68 -11.47
N LYS A 140 -23.49 11.88 -11.11
CA LYS A 140 -22.46 12.04 -10.09
C LYS A 140 -22.94 11.51 -8.73
N ARG A 141 -24.18 11.82 -8.33
CA ARG A 141 -24.75 11.35 -7.05
C ARG A 141 -24.91 9.82 -7.06
N VAL A 142 -25.34 9.23 -8.18
CA VAL A 142 -25.39 7.76 -8.31
C VAL A 142 -24.01 7.15 -8.18
N GLN A 143 -23.00 7.70 -8.84
CA GLN A 143 -21.64 7.19 -8.78
C GLN A 143 -21.04 7.25 -7.37
N PHE A 144 -21.14 8.40 -6.69
CA PHE A 144 -20.49 8.57 -5.38
C PHE A 144 -21.30 7.99 -4.22
N CYS A 145 -22.62 8.17 -4.19
CA CYS A 145 -23.43 7.78 -3.04
C CYS A 145 -23.98 6.34 -3.12
N TYR A 146 -24.26 5.84 -4.33
CA TYR A 146 -24.85 4.51 -4.50
C TYR A 146 -23.82 3.46 -4.91
N VAL A 147 -22.89 3.81 -5.81
CA VAL A 147 -21.90 2.85 -6.31
C VAL A 147 -20.67 2.80 -5.40
N MET A 148 -19.99 3.94 -5.20
CA MET A 148 -18.73 3.96 -4.45
C MET A 148 -18.89 3.51 -3.00
N ARG A 149 -19.94 3.92 -2.32
CA ARG A 149 -20.20 3.52 -0.93
C ARG A 149 -20.18 2.00 -0.73
N ASN A 150 -20.82 1.26 -1.63
CA ASN A 150 -20.86 -0.20 -1.56
C ASN A 150 -19.61 -0.86 -2.15
N ALA A 151 -19.02 -0.25 -3.17
CA ALA A 151 -17.81 -0.76 -3.81
C ALA A 151 -16.56 -0.64 -2.94
N LEU A 152 -16.56 0.24 -1.93
CA LEU A 152 -15.44 0.39 -1.00
C LEU A 152 -15.34 -0.73 0.05
N ILE A 153 -16.41 -1.48 0.32
CA ILE A 153 -16.40 -2.56 1.33
C ILE A 153 -15.31 -3.60 1.05
N PRO A 154 -15.21 -4.21 -0.18
CA PRO A 154 -14.13 -5.15 -0.46
C PRO A 154 -12.73 -4.53 -0.45
N VAL A 155 -12.61 -3.25 -0.84
CA VAL A 155 -11.33 -2.52 -0.77
C VAL A 155 -10.87 -2.38 0.66
N PHE A 156 -11.80 -2.04 1.56
CA PHE A 156 -11.52 -1.95 2.98
C PHE A 156 -11.12 -3.29 3.58
N THR A 157 -11.75 -4.39 3.14
CA THR A 157 -11.36 -5.75 3.56
C THR A 157 -9.89 -6.05 3.18
N VAL A 158 -9.49 -5.74 1.93
CA VAL A 158 -8.10 -5.92 1.49
C VAL A 158 -7.15 -5.01 2.29
N PHE A 159 -7.54 -3.76 2.54
CA PHE A 159 -6.75 -2.84 3.38
C PHE A 159 -6.49 -3.43 4.78
N MET A 160 -7.50 -4.03 5.42
CA MET A 160 -7.35 -4.64 6.74
C MET A 160 -6.46 -5.89 6.70
N LEU A 161 -6.55 -6.71 5.65
CA LEU A 161 -5.66 -7.85 5.46
C LEU A 161 -4.22 -7.39 5.28
N ASP A 162 -3.98 -6.39 4.42
CA ASP A 162 -2.64 -5.84 4.19
C ASP A 162 -2.07 -5.15 5.43
N LEU A 163 -2.93 -4.55 6.28
CA LEU A 163 -2.50 -4.00 7.57
C LEU A 163 -1.90 -5.10 8.46
N GLY A 164 -2.49 -6.30 8.48
CA GLY A 164 -1.96 -7.45 9.23
C GLY A 164 -0.58 -7.91 8.71
N TYR A 165 -0.32 -7.75 7.42
CA TYR A 165 0.93 -8.17 6.77
C TYR A 165 1.90 -7.02 6.48
N ILE A 166 1.66 -5.85 7.04
CA ILE A 166 2.36 -4.60 6.73
C ILE A 166 3.89 -4.68 6.81
N LEU A 167 4.41 -5.55 7.68
CA LEU A 167 5.85 -5.71 7.91
C LEU A 167 6.54 -6.68 6.95
N SER A 168 5.80 -7.56 6.28
CA SER A 168 6.40 -8.63 5.46
C SER A 168 6.85 -8.17 4.07
N GLY A 169 6.27 -7.09 3.56
CA GLY A 169 6.51 -6.65 2.18
C GLY A 169 7.71 -5.72 1.97
N SER A 170 8.27 -5.14 3.04
CA SER A 170 9.28 -4.07 2.91
C SER A 170 10.74 -4.55 2.91
N VAL A 171 11.02 -5.79 3.32
CA VAL A 171 12.40 -6.32 3.50
C VAL A 171 13.29 -6.10 2.28
N VAL A 172 12.78 -6.43 1.09
CA VAL A 172 13.54 -6.32 -0.16
C VAL A 172 13.84 -4.87 -0.50
N VAL A 173 12.85 -3.98 -0.36
CA VAL A 173 13.01 -2.55 -0.64
C VAL A 173 13.92 -1.89 0.38
N GLU A 174 13.76 -2.19 1.66
CA GLU A 174 14.66 -1.71 2.71
C GLU A 174 16.11 -2.10 2.44
N THR A 175 16.34 -3.32 1.94
CA THR A 175 17.69 -3.80 1.60
C THR A 175 18.26 -3.07 0.38
N VAL A 176 17.46 -2.91 -0.69
CA VAL A 176 17.90 -2.23 -1.93
C VAL A 176 18.30 -0.77 -1.66
N PHE A 177 17.52 -0.06 -0.85
CA PHE A 177 17.77 1.35 -0.52
C PHE A 177 18.60 1.55 0.74
N SER A 178 19.15 0.47 1.34
CA SER A 178 19.85 0.52 2.63
C SER A 178 19.07 1.32 3.70
N TYR A 179 17.75 1.17 3.69
CA TYR A 179 16.84 1.85 4.59
C TYR A 179 16.91 1.20 5.98
N PRO A 180 17.05 1.96 7.09
CA PRO A 180 17.37 1.41 8.40
C PRO A 180 16.16 0.77 9.10
N GLY A 181 15.46 -0.12 8.40
CA GLY A 181 14.28 -0.82 8.89
C GLY A 181 14.56 -2.20 9.48
N LEU A 182 13.50 -2.83 10.02
CA LEU A 182 13.56 -4.19 10.58
C LEU A 182 13.89 -5.23 9.51
N GLY A 183 13.38 -5.06 8.30
CA GLY A 183 13.61 -5.98 7.19
C GLY A 183 15.09 -6.00 6.77
N SER A 184 15.73 -4.83 6.68
CA SER A 184 17.15 -4.74 6.39
C SER A 184 18.02 -5.37 7.51
N LEU A 185 17.64 -5.19 8.78
CA LEU A 185 18.29 -5.85 9.91
C LEU A 185 18.13 -7.37 9.87
N MET A 186 16.94 -7.88 9.52
CA MET A 186 16.71 -9.30 9.34
C MET A 186 17.59 -9.87 8.23
N PHE A 187 17.68 -9.19 7.10
CA PHE A 187 18.53 -9.61 6.00
C PHE A 187 20.02 -9.66 6.39
N GLN A 188 20.49 -8.65 7.12
CA GLN A 188 21.86 -8.61 7.64
C GLN A 188 22.12 -9.76 8.63
N ALA A 189 21.19 -10.05 9.55
CA ALA A 189 21.30 -11.15 10.49
C ALA A 189 21.41 -12.51 9.79
N VAL A 190 20.58 -12.74 8.75
CA VAL A 190 20.62 -13.96 7.93
C VAL A 190 21.95 -14.07 7.18
N SER A 191 22.38 -12.99 6.52
CA SER A 191 23.61 -12.98 5.74
C SER A 191 24.86 -13.14 6.61
N GLY A 192 24.85 -12.56 7.83
CA GLY A 192 25.93 -12.67 8.82
C GLY A 192 25.88 -13.95 9.67
N ARG A 193 24.85 -14.80 9.50
CA ARG A 193 24.60 -16.01 10.31
C ARG A 193 24.52 -15.70 11.82
N ASP A 194 24.04 -14.52 12.17
CA ASP A 194 23.82 -14.12 13.57
C ASP A 194 22.49 -14.71 14.08
N TYR A 195 22.55 -15.94 14.57
CA TYR A 195 21.37 -16.67 15.02
C TYR A 195 20.60 -15.97 16.17
N PRO A 196 21.25 -15.41 17.20
CA PRO A 196 20.56 -14.62 18.22
C PRO A 196 19.77 -13.45 17.63
N LEU A 197 20.39 -12.66 16.74
CA LEU A 197 19.75 -11.52 16.09
C LEU A 197 18.59 -11.98 15.17
N MET A 198 18.75 -13.10 14.45
CA MET A 198 17.69 -13.69 13.64
C MET A 198 16.47 -14.07 14.49
N GLN A 199 16.66 -14.86 15.55
CA GLN A 199 15.57 -15.29 16.43
C GLN A 199 14.82 -14.09 17.03
N TYR A 200 15.55 -13.09 17.52
CA TYR A 200 14.96 -11.91 18.10
C TYR A 200 14.18 -11.08 17.05
N SER A 201 14.72 -10.97 15.84
CA SER A 201 14.05 -10.27 14.74
C SER A 201 12.74 -10.93 14.35
N PHE A 202 12.74 -12.26 14.17
CA PHE A 202 11.53 -13.01 13.87
C PHE A 202 10.49 -12.90 14.98
N LEU A 203 10.93 -12.93 16.25
CA LEU A 203 10.02 -12.75 17.39
C LEU A 203 9.34 -11.39 17.36
N VAL A 204 10.11 -10.31 17.16
CA VAL A 204 9.56 -8.95 17.09
C VAL A 204 8.58 -8.80 15.95
N VAL A 205 8.92 -9.28 14.74
CA VAL A 205 8.02 -9.24 13.58
C VAL A 205 6.76 -10.05 13.84
N SER A 206 6.86 -11.25 14.42
CA SER A 206 5.70 -12.09 14.74
C SER A 206 4.75 -11.39 15.72
N ILE A 207 5.28 -10.80 16.78
CA ILE A 207 4.47 -10.03 17.75
C ILE A 207 3.77 -8.86 17.03
N MET A 208 4.49 -8.13 16.17
CA MET A 208 3.91 -7.01 15.43
C MET A 208 2.80 -7.44 14.47
N VAL A 209 2.98 -8.54 13.74
CA VAL A 209 1.95 -9.10 12.86
C VAL A 209 0.70 -9.47 13.68
N ILE A 210 0.85 -10.11 14.83
CA ILE A 210 -0.28 -10.45 15.71
C ILE A 210 -1.00 -9.18 16.19
N VAL A 211 -0.26 -8.17 16.64
CA VAL A 211 -0.85 -6.90 17.11
C VAL A 211 -1.59 -6.18 15.97
N MET A 212 -0.98 -6.10 14.78
CA MET A 212 -1.60 -5.44 13.63
C MET A 212 -2.82 -6.20 13.12
N SER A 213 -2.78 -7.53 13.09
CA SER A 213 -3.94 -8.38 12.75
C SER A 213 -5.07 -8.19 13.75
N PHE A 214 -4.77 -8.16 15.06
CA PHE A 214 -5.77 -7.90 16.09
C PHE A 214 -6.41 -6.51 15.94
N LEU A 215 -5.62 -5.48 15.66
CA LEU A 215 -6.14 -4.13 15.38
C LEU A 215 -7.01 -4.11 14.12
N ALA A 216 -6.59 -4.80 13.06
CA ALA A 216 -7.38 -4.95 11.83
C ALA A 216 -8.74 -5.61 12.11
N ASP A 217 -8.77 -6.70 12.87
CA ASP A 217 -10.00 -7.42 13.25
C ASP A 217 -10.94 -6.54 14.09
N MET A 218 -10.39 -5.75 15.01
CA MET A 218 -11.19 -4.80 15.81
C MET A 218 -11.83 -3.72 14.95
N LEU A 219 -11.10 -3.15 14.00
CA LEU A 219 -11.59 -2.14 13.08
C LEU A 219 -12.63 -2.71 12.11
N TYR A 220 -12.39 -3.93 11.61
CA TYR A 220 -13.27 -4.63 10.69
C TYR A 220 -14.67 -4.86 11.28
N LYS A 221 -14.73 -5.34 12.53
CA LYS A 221 -16.01 -5.55 13.25
C LYS A 221 -16.86 -4.29 13.43
N ARG A 222 -16.21 -3.11 13.48
CA ARG A 222 -16.93 -1.82 13.58
C ARG A 222 -17.56 -1.37 12.25
N ILE A 223 -16.98 -1.77 11.13
CA ILE A 223 -17.36 -1.28 9.80
C ILE A 223 -18.35 -2.22 9.13
N ASP A 224 -18.25 -3.53 9.34
CA ASP A 224 -19.20 -4.52 8.83
C ASP A 224 -19.76 -5.41 9.95
N PRO A 225 -20.74 -4.92 10.74
CA PRO A 225 -21.37 -5.70 11.78
C PRO A 225 -22.19 -6.88 11.26
N GLY A 226 -22.48 -6.93 9.94
CA GLY A 226 -23.32 -7.97 9.33
C GLY A 226 -22.64 -9.33 9.16
N LEU A 227 -21.30 -9.40 9.18
CA LEU A 227 -20.55 -10.66 9.04
C LEU A 227 -20.49 -11.47 10.35
N GLY A 228 -20.61 -10.81 11.50
CA GLY A 228 -20.63 -11.49 12.81
C GLY A 228 -21.86 -12.39 13.02
N VAL A 229 -22.96 -12.14 12.32
CA VAL A 229 -24.23 -12.89 12.46
C VAL A 229 -24.30 -14.10 11.52
N ARG A 230 -23.41 -14.20 10.53
CA ARG A 230 -23.48 -15.25 9.49
C ARG A 230 -22.78 -16.56 9.89
N ASN A 231 -21.99 -16.57 10.95
CA ASN A 231 -21.28 -17.76 11.43
C ASN A 231 -22.03 -18.55 12.51
N GLU A 232 -23.27 -18.17 12.86
CA GLU A 232 -24.11 -18.88 13.86
C GLU A 232 -25.33 -19.57 13.26
N LYS A 233 -25.31 -19.94 11.98
CA LYS A 233 -26.35 -20.79 11.40
C LYS A 233 -25.76 -21.93 10.59
#